data_8f5fdcf5f9189276916461da15525438
#
_entry.id   8f5fdcf5f9189276916461da15525438
#
_cell.length_a   1.000
_cell.length_b   1.000
_cell.length_c   1.000
_cell.angle_alpha   90.00
_cell.angle_beta   90.00
_cell.angle_gamma   90.00
#
_symmetry.space_group_name_H-M   'P 1'
#
loop_
_entity.id
_entity.type
_entity.pdbx_description
1 polymer ?
#
loop_
_entity_poly.entity_id
_entity_poly.type
_entity_poly.pdbx_seq_one_letter_code
_entity_poly.pdbx_strand_id
1 'polypeptide(L)'
;DEIIVISNNSTDKTEENAANAGATVLKESKRGYGYACLKGMDYIASTSLSDQEKKPTIVVFLDGDYSDYPEQLTELVAPIINDNIDLVIGSRVKELREAGSMTPQQVFGNWLATFLMNIFFNAKFTDLGPFRAIKYQKLLQLKMEDKTYGWTVEMQLKAIKQHFSYKEVPMKYRNRIGISKVSGTLKGSILAGVKILGWIFKYSFK
;
A
#
# COMPACT_ATOMS: atom_id res chain seq x y z
N ASP A 1 -13.50 0.54 14.84
CA ASP A 1 -12.32 0.48 13.96
C ASP A 1 -11.11 0.01 14.77
N GLU A 2 -10.19 -0.70 14.17
CA GLU A 2 -8.96 -1.19 14.79
C GLU A 2 -7.75 -0.68 14.00
N ILE A 3 -6.71 -0.23 14.71
CA ILE A 3 -5.42 0.14 14.13
C ILE A 3 -4.42 -0.96 14.46
N ILE A 4 -3.85 -1.56 13.41
CA ILE A 4 -2.86 -2.63 13.52
C ILE A 4 -1.52 -2.12 13.00
N VAL A 5 -0.53 -2.04 13.85
CA VAL A 5 0.83 -1.61 13.51
C VAL A 5 1.74 -2.82 13.39
N ILE A 6 2.31 -3.01 12.20
CA ILE A 6 3.27 -4.10 11.95
C ILE A 6 4.68 -3.55 12.04
N SER A 7 5.37 -3.86 13.14
CA SER A 7 6.79 -3.53 13.30
C SER A 7 7.64 -4.49 12.49
N ASN A 8 8.23 -4.00 11.40
CA ASN A 8 9.12 -4.78 10.54
C ASN A 8 10.60 -4.45 10.83
N ASN A 9 11.12 -5.04 11.89
CA ASN A 9 12.48 -4.80 12.39
C ASN A 9 12.73 -3.31 12.71
N SER A 10 11.82 -2.67 13.43
CA SER A 10 12.05 -1.34 13.98
C SER A 10 13.06 -1.43 15.16
N THR A 11 13.99 -0.49 15.20
CA THR A 11 15.03 -0.41 16.23
C THR A 11 14.85 0.81 17.13
N ASP A 12 13.78 1.53 16.93
CA ASP A 12 13.38 2.73 17.66
C ASP A 12 12.16 2.46 18.56
N LYS A 13 11.54 3.50 19.08
CA LYS A 13 10.36 3.42 19.94
C LYS A 13 9.04 3.20 19.20
N THR A 14 9.06 2.76 17.94
CA THR A 14 7.83 2.55 17.13
C THR A 14 6.82 1.67 17.85
N GLU A 15 7.26 0.53 18.39
CA GLU A 15 6.36 -0.45 19.06
C GLU A 15 5.75 0.14 20.34
N GLU A 16 6.59 0.78 21.17
CA GLU A 16 6.15 1.42 22.41
C GLU A 16 5.15 2.55 22.14
N ASN A 17 5.48 3.43 21.20
CA ASN A 17 4.63 4.56 20.84
C ASN A 17 3.28 4.10 20.25
N ALA A 18 3.29 3.09 19.37
CA ALA A 18 2.07 2.56 18.79
C ALA A 18 1.17 1.90 19.85
N ALA A 19 1.75 1.10 20.75
CA ALA A 19 1.00 0.47 21.84
C ALA A 19 0.41 1.51 22.80
N ASN A 20 1.19 2.53 23.16
CA ASN A 20 0.71 3.63 24.02
C ASN A 20 -0.41 4.46 23.36
N ALA A 21 -0.44 4.51 22.03
CA ALA A 21 -1.52 5.14 21.27
C ALA A 21 -2.75 4.23 21.09
N GLY A 22 -2.76 3.03 21.66
CA GLY A 22 -3.88 2.08 21.62
C GLY A 22 -3.95 1.19 20.39
N ALA A 23 -2.88 1.12 19.59
CA ALA A 23 -2.84 0.23 18.44
C ALA A 23 -2.48 -1.21 18.84
N THR A 24 -3.01 -2.18 18.10
CA THR A 24 -2.53 -3.57 18.15
C THR A 24 -1.17 -3.66 17.46
N VAL A 25 -0.12 -4.02 18.20
CA VAL A 25 1.24 -4.08 17.68
C VAL A 25 1.67 -5.51 17.40
N LEU A 26 2.06 -5.81 16.17
CA LEU A 26 2.56 -7.12 15.74
C LEU A 26 4.00 -6.98 15.24
N LYS A 27 4.81 -8.00 15.49
CA LYS A 27 6.21 -8.06 15.03
C LYS A 27 6.34 -8.99 13.82
N GLU A 28 7.01 -8.51 12.79
CA GLU A 28 7.42 -9.31 11.64
C GLU A 28 8.95 -9.28 11.50
N SER A 29 9.59 -10.41 11.73
CA SER A 29 11.05 -10.53 11.71
C SER A 29 11.65 -10.59 10.29
N LYS A 30 10.87 -11.05 9.31
CA LYS A 30 11.33 -11.11 7.92
C LYS A 30 11.26 -9.72 7.30
N ARG A 31 12.40 -9.22 6.81
CA ARG A 31 12.48 -7.90 6.19
C ARG A 31 11.73 -7.85 4.87
N GLY A 32 10.82 -6.90 4.73
CA GLY A 32 10.08 -6.65 3.49
C GLY A 32 8.70 -6.06 3.74
N TYR A 33 8.35 -5.08 2.92
CA TYR A 33 7.05 -4.40 3.00
C TYR A 33 5.88 -5.40 2.86
N GLY A 34 5.96 -6.30 1.88
CA GLY A 34 4.94 -7.33 1.69
C GLY A 34 4.82 -8.30 2.86
N TYR A 35 5.92 -8.64 3.54
CA TYR A 35 5.85 -9.45 4.76
C TYR A 35 5.04 -8.75 5.86
N ALA A 36 5.25 -7.45 6.04
CA ALA A 36 4.48 -6.68 7.02
C ALA A 36 2.99 -6.67 6.67
N CYS A 37 2.66 -6.39 5.41
CA CYS A 37 1.27 -6.40 4.95
C CYS A 37 0.61 -7.78 5.11
N LEU A 38 1.30 -8.86 4.71
CA LEU A 38 0.81 -10.25 4.87
C LEU A 38 0.57 -10.59 6.35
N LYS A 39 1.48 -10.19 7.24
CA LYS A 39 1.31 -10.39 8.68
C LYS A 39 0.05 -9.73 9.23
N GLY A 40 -0.23 -8.50 8.80
CA GLY A 40 -1.48 -7.81 9.16
C GLY A 40 -2.72 -8.51 8.60
N MET A 41 -2.66 -8.98 7.36
CA MET A 41 -3.75 -9.73 6.74
C MET A 41 -4.02 -11.07 7.46
N ASP A 42 -2.97 -11.80 7.84
CA ASP A 42 -3.09 -13.06 8.58
C ASP A 42 -3.75 -12.83 9.95
N TYR A 43 -3.39 -11.75 10.64
CA TYR A 43 -4.02 -11.36 11.89
C TYR A 43 -5.50 -11.06 11.71
N ILE A 44 -5.86 -10.23 10.74
CA ILE A 44 -7.27 -9.91 10.44
C ILE A 44 -8.06 -11.18 10.10
N ALA A 45 -7.48 -12.08 9.31
CA ALA A 45 -8.12 -13.33 8.95
C ALA A 45 -8.37 -14.22 10.16
N SER A 46 -7.38 -14.37 11.04
CA SER A 46 -7.50 -15.20 12.26
C SER A 46 -8.52 -14.61 13.23
N THR A 47 -8.54 -13.31 13.43
CA THR A 47 -9.50 -12.63 14.31
C THR A 47 -10.92 -12.74 13.75
N SER A 48 -11.09 -12.58 12.43
CA SER A 48 -12.40 -12.72 11.77
C SER A 48 -12.94 -14.15 11.77
N LEU A 49 -12.09 -15.16 11.88
CA LEU A 49 -12.50 -16.56 12.02
C LEU A 49 -12.98 -16.88 13.44
N SER A 50 -12.34 -16.29 14.44
CA SER A 50 -12.71 -16.49 15.86
C SER A 50 -13.93 -15.67 16.26
N ASP A 51 -14.16 -14.52 15.61
CA ASP A 51 -15.24 -13.61 15.91
C ASP A 51 -15.72 -12.91 14.63
N GLN A 52 -16.89 -13.30 14.13
CA GLN A 52 -17.47 -12.77 12.89
C GLN A 52 -17.86 -11.28 13.00
N GLU A 53 -18.12 -10.78 14.20
CA GLU A 53 -18.42 -9.36 14.43
C GLU A 53 -17.18 -8.48 14.23
N LYS A 54 -15.98 -9.03 14.37
CA LYS A 54 -14.70 -8.35 14.11
C LYS A 54 -14.25 -8.36 12.65
N LYS A 55 -15.04 -8.95 11.77
CA LYS A 55 -14.70 -8.99 10.36
C LYS A 55 -14.81 -7.59 9.74
N PRO A 56 -13.71 -7.02 9.24
CA PRO A 56 -13.75 -5.68 8.68
C PRO A 56 -14.50 -5.67 7.34
N THR A 57 -15.10 -4.53 7.02
CA THR A 57 -15.67 -4.27 5.67
C THR A 57 -14.59 -3.76 4.74
N ILE A 58 -13.72 -2.88 5.22
CA ILE A 58 -12.66 -2.19 4.47
C ILE A 58 -11.34 -2.38 5.21
N VAL A 59 -10.27 -2.63 4.46
CA VAL A 59 -8.89 -2.61 4.96
C VAL A 59 -8.16 -1.45 4.32
N VAL A 60 -7.47 -0.68 5.15
CA VAL A 60 -6.63 0.44 4.71
C VAL A 60 -5.18 0.13 5.01
N PHE A 61 -4.31 0.39 4.03
CA PHE A 61 -2.86 0.33 4.18
C PHE A 61 -2.30 1.74 4.21
N LEU A 62 -1.39 2.00 5.14
CA LEU A 62 -0.76 3.28 5.36
C LEU A 62 0.69 3.06 5.82
N ASP A 63 1.63 3.84 5.29
CA ASP A 63 3.01 3.80 5.77
C ASP A 63 3.14 4.55 7.10
N GLY A 64 3.83 3.94 8.07
CA GLY A 64 4.04 4.50 9.41
C GLY A 64 5.20 5.50 9.51
N ASP A 65 5.55 6.18 8.42
CA ASP A 65 6.72 7.08 8.33
C ASP A 65 6.36 8.57 8.29
N TYR A 66 5.12 8.89 8.59
CA TYR A 66 4.57 10.23 8.60
C TYR A 66 4.39 10.88 7.22
N SER A 67 4.65 10.19 6.12
CA SER A 67 4.55 10.79 4.78
C SER A 67 3.12 10.96 4.27
N ASP A 68 2.23 10.06 4.63
CA ASP A 68 0.81 10.18 4.33
C ASP A 68 0.07 10.98 5.43
N TYR A 69 -1.14 11.46 5.12
CA TYR A 69 -2.01 12.19 6.04
C TYR A 69 -3.18 11.30 6.47
N PRO A 70 -3.12 10.66 7.67
CA PRO A 70 -4.21 9.83 8.17
C PRO A 70 -5.55 10.57 8.27
N GLU A 71 -5.51 11.89 8.41
CA GLU A 71 -6.67 12.77 8.47
C GLU A 71 -7.52 12.73 7.19
N GLN A 72 -6.91 12.31 6.07
CA GLN A 72 -7.60 12.12 4.79
C GLN A 72 -8.19 10.70 4.61
N LEU A 73 -8.19 9.88 5.66
CA LEU A 73 -8.76 8.53 5.62
C LEU A 73 -10.22 8.53 5.14
N THR A 74 -11.03 9.48 5.62
CA THR A 74 -12.45 9.59 5.24
C THR A 74 -12.61 9.81 3.74
N GLU A 75 -11.77 10.67 3.14
CA GLU A 75 -11.77 10.94 1.69
C GLU A 75 -11.37 9.69 0.90
N LEU A 76 -10.40 8.94 1.42
CA LEU A 76 -9.91 7.71 0.78
C LEU A 76 -10.98 6.60 0.75
N VAL A 77 -11.72 6.41 1.84
CA VAL A 77 -12.74 5.35 1.94
C VAL A 77 -14.08 5.73 1.34
N ALA A 78 -14.37 7.03 1.18
CA ALA A 78 -15.64 7.52 0.67
C ALA A 78 -16.09 6.87 -0.65
N PRO A 79 -15.23 6.66 -1.67
CA PRO A 79 -15.66 6.00 -2.90
C PRO A 79 -16.06 4.53 -2.71
N ILE A 80 -15.50 3.83 -1.71
CA ILE A 80 -15.91 2.45 -1.39
C ILE A 80 -17.31 2.46 -0.80
N ILE A 81 -17.58 3.41 0.10
CA ILE A 81 -18.84 3.50 0.84
C ILE A 81 -19.96 4.02 -0.06
N ASN A 82 -19.71 5.11 -0.80
CA ASN A 82 -20.74 5.84 -1.54
C ASN A 82 -20.95 5.32 -2.96
N ASP A 83 -19.84 4.94 -3.66
CA ASP A 83 -19.85 4.56 -5.08
C ASP A 83 -19.65 3.05 -5.28
N ASN A 84 -19.58 2.27 -4.19
CA ASN A 84 -19.34 0.82 -4.20
C ASN A 84 -18.05 0.39 -4.92
N ILE A 85 -17.04 1.27 -4.99
CA ILE A 85 -15.71 0.97 -5.56
C ILE A 85 -15.03 -0.15 -4.77
N ASP A 86 -14.27 -1.02 -5.44
CA ASP A 86 -13.58 -2.16 -4.80
C ASP A 86 -12.22 -1.77 -4.21
N LEU A 87 -11.44 -0.92 -4.93
CA LEU A 87 -10.10 -0.49 -4.57
C LEU A 87 -9.93 1.01 -4.77
N VAL A 88 -9.42 1.72 -3.78
CA VAL A 88 -9.10 3.15 -3.86
C VAL A 88 -7.63 3.36 -3.54
N ILE A 89 -6.95 4.15 -4.37
CA ILE A 89 -5.54 4.54 -4.21
C ILE A 89 -5.47 6.03 -3.88
N GLY A 90 -4.77 6.37 -2.82
CA GLY A 90 -4.37 7.75 -2.54
C GLY A 90 -3.25 8.16 -3.51
N SER A 91 -3.56 9.05 -4.46
CA SER A 91 -2.62 9.48 -5.48
C SER A 91 -1.84 10.71 -5.00
N ARG A 92 -0.51 10.61 -5.00
CA ARG A 92 0.43 11.66 -4.57
C ARG A 92 0.67 12.65 -5.71
N VAL A 93 -0.38 13.38 -6.08
CA VAL A 93 -0.31 14.36 -7.18
C VAL A 93 0.67 15.49 -6.86
N LYS A 94 1.31 16.02 -7.90
CA LYS A 94 2.40 17.00 -7.75
C LYS A 94 1.95 18.26 -6.98
N GLU A 95 0.72 18.67 -7.16
CA GLU A 95 0.13 19.88 -6.60
C GLU A 95 -0.14 19.80 -5.09
N LEU A 96 -0.29 18.59 -4.56
CA LEU A 96 -0.62 18.33 -3.15
C LEU A 96 0.54 17.75 -2.34
N ARG A 97 1.66 17.45 -2.98
CA ARG A 97 2.82 16.93 -2.27
C ARG A 97 3.85 18.01 -1.96
N GLU A 98 4.48 17.90 -0.80
CA GLU A 98 5.59 18.76 -0.42
C GLU A 98 6.80 18.59 -1.35
N ALA A 99 7.52 19.68 -1.56
CA ALA A 99 8.76 19.64 -2.34
C ALA A 99 9.77 18.69 -1.68
N GLY A 100 10.36 17.78 -2.46
CA GLY A 100 11.33 16.80 -1.97
C GLY A 100 10.74 15.55 -1.31
N SER A 101 9.43 15.46 -1.10
CA SER A 101 8.79 14.29 -0.49
C SER A 101 8.91 13.00 -1.32
N MET A 102 9.10 13.12 -2.61
CA MET A 102 9.48 12.02 -3.50
C MET A 102 10.80 12.34 -4.21
N THR A 103 11.73 11.39 -4.20
CA THR A 103 12.98 11.52 -4.95
C THR A 103 12.72 11.47 -6.48
N PRO A 104 13.60 12.04 -7.32
CA PRO A 104 13.47 11.94 -8.78
C PRO A 104 13.35 10.50 -9.27
N GLN A 105 14.07 9.56 -8.64
CA GLN A 105 14.01 8.13 -8.96
C GLN A 105 12.64 7.53 -8.66
N GLN A 106 12.02 7.92 -7.55
CA GLN A 106 10.65 7.50 -7.20
C GLN A 106 9.63 8.05 -8.20
N VAL A 107 9.75 9.31 -8.57
CA VAL A 107 8.85 9.95 -9.56
C VAL A 107 8.98 9.24 -10.90
N PHE A 108 10.21 9.02 -11.39
CA PHE A 108 10.45 8.33 -12.66
C PHE A 108 9.96 6.87 -12.61
N GLY A 109 10.29 6.13 -11.55
CA GLY A 109 9.89 4.73 -11.39
C GLY A 109 8.37 4.56 -11.32
N ASN A 110 7.69 5.46 -10.61
CA ASN A 110 6.23 5.50 -10.54
C ASN A 110 5.61 5.77 -11.93
N TRP A 111 6.09 6.80 -12.62
CA TRP A 111 5.65 7.13 -13.97
C TRP A 111 5.87 5.94 -14.93
N LEU A 112 7.05 5.35 -14.94
CA LEU A 112 7.36 4.22 -15.83
C LEU A 112 6.44 3.02 -15.57
N ALA A 113 6.23 2.68 -14.30
CA ALA A 113 5.37 1.56 -13.92
C ALA A 113 3.92 1.79 -14.36
N THR A 114 3.34 2.97 -14.06
CA THR A 114 1.96 3.29 -14.43
C THR A 114 1.79 3.41 -15.94
N PHE A 115 2.78 3.95 -16.64
CA PHE A 115 2.82 4.00 -18.12
C PHE A 115 2.79 2.59 -18.74
N LEU A 116 3.60 1.67 -18.24
CA LEU A 116 3.60 0.27 -18.72
C LEU A 116 2.29 -0.44 -18.36
N MET A 117 1.73 -0.18 -17.18
CA MET A 117 0.41 -0.74 -16.83
C MET A 117 -0.68 -0.21 -17.76
N ASN A 118 -0.59 1.04 -18.18
CA ASN A 118 -1.52 1.58 -19.19
C ASN A 118 -1.37 0.85 -20.53
N ILE A 119 -0.14 0.67 -21.04
CA ILE A 119 0.11 0.00 -22.32
C ILE A 119 -0.36 -1.45 -22.31
N PHE A 120 0.01 -2.22 -21.29
CA PHE A 120 -0.24 -3.66 -21.29
C PHE A 120 -1.63 -4.05 -20.80
N PHE A 121 -2.28 -3.20 -20.00
CA PHE A 121 -3.55 -3.56 -19.35
C PHE A 121 -4.65 -2.51 -19.54
N ASN A 122 -4.39 -1.44 -20.30
CA ASN A 122 -5.29 -0.28 -20.41
C ASN A 122 -5.72 0.29 -19.05
N ALA A 123 -4.81 0.25 -18.08
CA ALA A 123 -5.04 0.68 -16.71
C ALA A 123 -4.78 2.18 -16.57
N LYS A 124 -5.71 2.89 -15.94
CA LYS A 124 -5.64 4.35 -15.78
C LYS A 124 -5.05 4.79 -14.44
N PHE A 125 -4.17 3.97 -13.85
CA PHE A 125 -3.44 4.37 -12.64
C PHE A 125 -2.39 5.42 -12.93
N THR A 126 -2.26 6.40 -12.04
CA THR A 126 -1.23 7.44 -12.08
C THR A 126 -0.21 7.28 -10.95
N ASP A 127 -0.55 6.51 -9.91
CA ASP A 127 0.31 6.31 -8.75
C ASP A 127 0.27 4.86 -8.23
N LEU A 128 1.41 4.42 -7.69
CA LEU A 128 1.56 3.18 -6.91
C LEU A 128 1.48 3.45 -5.40
N GLY A 129 0.80 4.52 -4.98
CA GLY A 129 0.75 5.03 -3.62
C GLY A 129 0.52 3.95 -2.56
N PRO A 130 1.21 4.01 -1.41
CA PRO A 130 1.03 3.07 -0.31
C PRO A 130 -0.30 3.28 0.41
N PHE A 131 -0.77 4.51 0.52
CA PHE A 131 -2.05 4.85 1.14
C PHE A 131 -3.20 4.40 0.25
N ARG A 132 -3.85 3.31 0.63
CA ARG A 132 -4.90 2.68 -0.17
C ARG A 132 -5.94 1.99 0.67
N ALA A 133 -7.17 1.94 0.17
CA ALA A 133 -8.30 1.26 0.79
C ALA A 133 -8.88 0.20 -0.16
N ILE A 134 -9.28 -0.93 0.38
CA ILE A 134 -9.86 -2.03 -0.40
C ILE A 134 -10.95 -2.73 0.43
N LYS A 135 -12.03 -3.15 -0.21
CA LYS A 135 -13.01 -4.04 0.42
C LYS A 135 -12.33 -5.32 0.91
N TYR A 136 -12.57 -5.72 2.14
CA TYR A 136 -11.91 -6.88 2.72
C TYR A 136 -12.12 -8.17 1.89
N GLN A 137 -13.34 -8.41 1.41
CA GLN A 137 -13.62 -9.57 0.56
C GLN A 137 -12.83 -9.56 -0.74
N LYS A 138 -12.62 -8.38 -1.32
CA LYS A 138 -11.82 -8.21 -2.53
C LYS A 138 -10.33 -8.41 -2.24
N LEU A 139 -9.83 -7.94 -1.09
CA LEU A 139 -8.47 -8.20 -0.66
C LEU A 139 -8.17 -9.71 -0.55
N LEU A 140 -9.10 -10.48 0.02
CA LEU A 140 -8.96 -11.94 0.11
C LEU A 140 -8.92 -12.60 -1.29
N GLN A 141 -9.74 -12.12 -2.23
CA GLN A 141 -9.76 -12.63 -3.62
C GLN A 141 -8.43 -12.40 -4.34
N LEU A 142 -7.71 -11.32 -4.05
CA LEU A 142 -6.42 -11.02 -4.68
C LEU A 142 -5.36 -12.07 -4.37
N LYS A 143 -5.44 -12.79 -3.25
CA LYS A 143 -4.45 -13.79 -2.84
C LYS A 143 -3.02 -13.22 -2.95
N MET A 144 -2.76 -12.15 -2.23
CA MET A 144 -1.50 -11.41 -2.26
C MET A 144 -0.31 -12.31 -1.88
N GLU A 145 0.80 -12.20 -2.60
CA GLU A 145 1.95 -13.11 -2.44
C GLU A 145 3.32 -12.40 -2.41
N ASP A 146 3.41 -11.14 -2.88
CA ASP A 146 4.70 -10.42 -2.84
C ASP A 146 5.11 -10.14 -1.40
N LYS A 147 6.37 -10.43 -1.12
CA LYS A 147 6.94 -10.33 0.22
C LYS A 147 7.79 -9.08 0.42
N THR A 148 8.03 -8.30 -0.65
CA THR A 148 8.97 -7.19 -0.62
C THR A 148 8.41 -5.92 -1.27
N TYR A 149 9.02 -5.46 -2.35
CA TYR A 149 8.77 -4.15 -2.96
C TYR A 149 7.66 -4.16 -4.02
N GLY A 150 7.21 -5.33 -4.42
CA GLY A 150 6.18 -5.50 -5.47
C GLY A 150 4.75 -5.44 -4.95
N TRP A 151 4.54 -5.33 -3.64
CA TRP A 151 3.20 -5.39 -3.03
C TRP A 151 2.18 -4.44 -3.67
N THR A 152 2.55 -3.18 -3.82
CA THR A 152 1.63 -2.16 -4.33
C THR A 152 1.25 -2.41 -5.79
N VAL A 153 2.22 -2.72 -6.64
CA VAL A 153 1.97 -3.03 -8.06
C VAL A 153 1.24 -4.36 -8.22
N GLU A 154 1.58 -5.39 -7.41
CA GLU A 154 0.87 -6.67 -7.43
C GLU A 154 -0.63 -6.49 -7.18
N MET A 155 -0.98 -5.70 -6.15
CA MET A 155 -2.39 -5.44 -5.81
C MET A 155 -3.13 -4.81 -6.99
N GLN A 156 -2.55 -3.79 -7.62
CA GLN A 156 -3.16 -3.11 -8.75
C GLN A 156 -3.30 -4.02 -9.97
N LEU A 157 -2.25 -4.80 -10.31
CA LEU A 157 -2.29 -5.75 -11.43
C LEU A 157 -3.33 -6.85 -11.23
N LYS A 158 -3.40 -7.42 -10.03
CA LYS A 158 -4.39 -8.45 -9.69
C LYS A 158 -5.81 -7.88 -9.69
N ALA A 159 -6.00 -6.65 -9.21
CA ALA A 159 -7.30 -5.97 -9.27
C ALA A 159 -7.77 -5.75 -10.71
N ILE A 160 -6.89 -5.29 -11.61
CA ILE A 160 -7.20 -5.15 -13.04
C ILE A 160 -7.59 -6.50 -13.66
N LYS A 161 -6.77 -7.53 -13.44
CA LYS A 161 -7.00 -8.88 -14.00
C LYS A 161 -8.31 -9.51 -13.52
N GLN A 162 -8.78 -9.13 -12.33
CA GLN A 162 -10.03 -9.59 -11.76
C GLN A 162 -11.20 -8.61 -12.01
N HIS A 163 -10.98 -7.61 -12.85
CA HIS A 163 -11.99 -6.60 -13.23
C HIS A 163 -12.60 -5.85 -12.03
N PHE A 164 -11.78 -5.57 -11.01
CA PHE A 164 -12.23 -4.77 -9.88
C PHE A 164 -12.46 -3.32 -10.32
N SER A 165 -13.50 -2.70 -9.78
CA SER A 165 -13.66 -1.27 -9.88
C SER A 165 -12.60 -0.57 -9.01
N TYR A 166 -11.96 0.46 -9.57
CA TYR A 166 -10.96 1.22 -8.84
C TYR A 166 -11.06 2.71 -9.09
N LYS A 167 -10.59 3.50 -8.14
CA LYS A 167 -10.55 4.97 -8.22
C LYS A 167 -9.26 5.47 -7.58
N GLU A 168 -8.74 6.59 -8.10
CA GLU A 168 -7.69 7.34 -7.43
C GLU A 168 -8.29 8.60 -6.80
N VAL A 169 -7.84 8.93 -5.59
CA VAL A 169 -8.19 10.15 -4.87
C VAL A 169 -6.92 10.93 -4.63
N PRO A 170 -6.85 12.20 -5.08
CA PRO A 170 -5.69 13.05 -4.82
C PRO A 170 -5.48 13.24 -3.32
N MET A 171 -4.28 12.92 -2.83
CA MET A 171 -3.92 13.00 -1.41
C MET A 171 -2.73 13.92 -1.20
N LYS A 172 -2.71 14.59 -0.06
CA LYS A 172 -1.52 15.30 0.42
C LYS A 172 -0.40 14.29 0.74
N TYR A 173 0.83 14.71 0.49
CA TYR A 173 2.00 13.88 0.80
C TYR A 173 3.14 14.76 1.27
N ARG A 174 3.72 14.45 2.41
CA ARG A 174 4.76 15.25 3.07
C ARG A 174 6.10 14.52 3.14
N ASN A 175 7.12 15.24 3.54
CA ASN A 175 8.42 14.65 3.79
C ASN A 175 8.33 13.69 4.98
N ARG A 176 8.81 12.46 4.79
CA ARG A 176 8.83 11.43 5.84
C ARG A 176 9.72 11.81 7.00
N ILE A 177 9.42 11.27 8.17
CA ILE A 177 10.32 11.27 9.30
C ILE A 177 11.22 10.04 9.21
N GLY A 178 12.54 10.24 9.31
CA GLY A 178 13.53 9.16 9.24
C GLY A 178 14.03 8.87 7.82
N ILE A 179 14.80 7.79 7.68
CA ILE A 179 15.47 7.40 6.43
C ILE A 179 14.76 6.19 5.82
N SER A 180 14.41 6.29 4.54
CA SER A 180 13.82 5.17 3.82
C SER A 180 14.82 4.01 3.69
N LYS A 181 14.43 2.83 4.17
CA LYS A 181 15.20 1.59 3.99
C LYS A 181 15.24 1.11 2.53
N VAL A 182 14.36 1.62 1.67
CA VAL A 182 14.22 1.24 0.25
C VAL A 182 14.74 2.35 -0.66
N SER A 183 14.04 3.47 -0.72
CA SER A 183 14.36 4.59 -1.63
C SER A 183 15.50 5.49 -1.13
N GLY A 184 15.93 5.32 0.11
CA GLY A 184 17.11 6.02 0.66
C GLY A 184 18.46 5.48 0.15
N THR A 185 18.45 4.38 -0.63
CA THR A 185 19.66 3.80 -1.23
C THR A 185 19.50 3.53 -2.71
N LEU A 186 20.55 3.73 -3.51
CA LEU A 186 20.53 3.43 -4.95
C LEU A 186 20.21 1.94 -5.20
N LYS A 187 20.82 1.05 -4.42
CA LYS A 187 20.58 -0.40 -4.50
C LYS A 187 19.11 -0.74 -4.22
N GLY A 188 18.50 -0.16 -3.20
CA GLY A 188 17.10 -0.37 -2.87
C GLY A 188 16.16 0.11 -3.96
N SER A 189 16.45 1.28 -4.56
CA SER A 189 15.66 1.83 -5.68
C SER A 189 15.73 0.94 -6.92
N ILE A 190 16.91 0.41 -7.28
CA ILE A 190 17.08 -0.51 -8.40
C ILE A 190 16.33 -1.83 -8.14
N LEU A 191 16.50 -2.42 -6.97
CA LEU A 191 15.81 -3.68 -6.62
C LEU A 191 14.28 -3.52 -6.63
N ALA A 192 13.77 -2.40 -6.13
CA ALA A 192 12.35 -2.10 -6.20
C ALA A 192 11.88 -1.96 -7.65
N GLY A 193 12.62 -1.23 -8.49
CA GLY A 193 12.32 -1.07 -9.90
C GLY A 193 12.29 -2.41 -10.65
N VAL A 194 13.31 -3.25 -10.49
CA VAL A 194 13.38 -4.60 -11.10
C VAL A 194 12.18 -5.45 -10.66
N LYS A 195 11.82 -5.39 -9.36
CA LYS A 195 10.69 -6.16 -8.83
C LYS A 195 9.36 -5.70 -9.40
N ILE A 196 9.13 -4.39 -9.45
CA ILE A 196 7.91 -3.77 -10.01
C ILE A 196 7.76 -4.13 -11.49
N LEU A 197 8.82 -3.95 -12.29
CA LEU A 197 8.82 -4.30 -13.71
C LEU A 197 8.61 -5.81 -13.90
N GLY A 198 9.26 -6.64 -13.08
CA GLY A 198 9.07 -8.09 -13.10
C GLY A 198 7.61 -8.50 -12.90
N TRP A 199 6.88 -7.85 -11.99
CA TRP A 199 5.45 -8.08 -11.81
C TRP A 199 4.63 -7.67 -13.04
N ILE A 200 4.90 -6.49 -13.60
CA ILE A 200 4.18 -5.99 -14.79
C ILE A 200 4.35 -7.00 -15.95
N PHE A 201 5.59 -7.41 -16.24
CA PHE A 201 5.86 -8.37 -17.32
C PHE A 201 5.28 -9.77 -17.02
N LYS A 202 5.40 -10.27 -15.78
CA LYS A 202 4.79 -11.55 -15.39
C LYS A 202 3.29 -11.60 -15.71
N TYR A 203 2.57 -10.49 -15.51
CA TYR A 203 1.14 -10.42 -15.74
C TYR A 203 0.75 -10.02 -17.17
N SER A 204 1.65 -9.42 -17.96
CA SER A 204 1.38 -9.08 -19.36
C SER A 204 1.38 -10.29 -20.29
N PHE A 205 2.05 -11.38 -19.88
CA PHE A 205 2.13 -12.63 -20.67
C PHE A 205 1.28 -13.78 -20.11
N LYS A 206 0.48 -13.55 -19.10
CA LYS A 206 -0.54 -14.47 -18.56
C LYS A 206 -1.94 -13.98 -18.90
#